data_57ec0bf6fa4dbefaa7a93f1250b58ce2
#
_entry.id   57ec0bf6fa4dbefaa7a93f1250b58ce2
#
_cell.length_a   1.000
_cell.length_b   1.000
_cell.length_c   1.000
_cell.angle_alpha   90.00
_cell.angle_beta   90.00
_cell.angle_gamma   90.00
#
_symmetry.space_group_name_H-M   'P 1'
#
loop_
_entity.id
_entity.type
_entity.pdbx_description
1 polymer ?
#
loop_
_entity_poly.entity_id
_entity_poly.type
_entity_poly.pdbx_seq_one_letter_code
_entity_poly.pdbx_strand_id
1 'polypeptide(L)'
;MSRDNIKIDDLIKDLKVFIELSFQEDDISLQEWINETINKIEGNCWNKHQCNNLGCPAYKNECGRCWLIAGTMCGGKTSGTFIKKYGSCLECDVYADAIGDDKVRKLKELVIALIHSLRLKQAALKEALSEVKTLSGFLPICASCKNIRDDKGYWNQIETYIREHSEAEFSHGICPECARKLYPEFVDKNE
;
A
#
# COMPACT_ATOMS: atom_id res chain seq x y z
N MET A 1 20.12 34.15 18.84
CA MET A 1 19.17 33.23 18.15
C MET A 1 18.30 32.62 19.22
N SER A 2 16.99 32.67 19.07
CA SER A 2 16.05 32.10 20.05
C SER A 2 16.19 30.56 20.08
N ARG A 3 15.99 29.95 21.25
CA ARG A 3 15.94 28.48 21.44
C ARG A 3 14.98 27.79 20.45
N ASP A 4 13.93 28.52 20.04
CA ASP A 4 12.91 28.02 19.12
C ASP A 4 13.40 27.95 17.68
N ASN A 5 14.28 28.87 17.24
CA ASN A 5 14.89 28.84 15.92
C ASN A 5 15.81 27.62 15.73
N ILE A 6 16.61 27.27 16.75
CA ILE A 6 17.49 26.11 16.70
C ILE A 6 16.65 24.82 16.52
N LYS A 7 15.56 24.70 17.23
CA LYS A 7 14.66 23.51 17.12
C LYS A 7 13.98 23.41 15.74
N ILE A 8 13.66 24.54 15.11
CA ILE A 8 13.06 24.56 13.76
C ILE A 8 14.11 24.18 12.71
N ASP A 9 15.33 24.67 12.83
CA ASP A 9 16.42 24.33 11.91
C ASP A 9 16.76 22.83 11.96
N ASP A 10 16.75 22.22 13.16
CA ASP A 10 16.90 20.78 13.34
C ASP A 10 15.76 20.01 12.67
N LEU A 11 14.52 20.47 12.83
CA LEU A 11 13.36 19.86 12.17
C LEU A 11 13.47 19.93 10.65
N ILE A 12 13.89 21.07 10.10
CA ILE A 12 14.10 21.24 8.65
C ILE A 12 15.16 20.28 8.14
N LYS A 13 16.25 20.11 8.87
CA LYS A 13 17.32 19.16 8.53
C LYS A 13 16.83 17.71 8.54
N ASP A 14 16.11 17.32 9.59
CA ASP A 14 15.52 15.99 9.71
C ASP A 14 14.53 15.70 8.57
N LEU A 15 13.70 16.69 8.20
CA LEU A 15 12.75 16.56 7.11
C LEU A 15 13.42 16.44 5.74
N LYS A 16 14.52 17.17 5.50
CA LYS A 16 15.29 17.04 4.25
C LYS A 16 15.85 15.63 4.09
N VAL A 17 16.54 15.12 5.11
CA VAL A 17 17.06 13.75 5.11
C VAL A 17 15.93 12.74 4.90
N PHE A 18 14.80 12.95 5.54
CA PHE A 18 13.65 12.10 5.38
C PHE A 18 13.08 12.11 3.95
N ILE A 19 12.96 13.28 3.33
CA ILE A 19 12.51 13.42 1.94
C ILE A 19 13.48 12.68 1.00
N GLU A 20 14.78 12.85 1.18
CA GLU A 20 15.81 12.17 0.38
C GLU A 20 15.69 10.65 0.50
N LEU A 21 15.52 10.13 1.71
CA LEU A 21 15.32 8.69 1.96
C LEU A 21 13.99 8.17 1.41
N SER A 22 12.95 9.01 1.38
CA SER A 22 11.63 8.61 0.86
C SER A 22 11.62 8.38 -0.66
N PHE A 23 12.59 8.90 -1.38
CA PHE A 23 12.80 8.64 -2.81
C PHE A 23 13.63 7.38 -3.09
N GLN A 24 14.28 6.82 -2.08
CA GLN A 24 14.95 5.52 -2.21
C GLN A 24 13.89 4.42 -2.11
N GLU A 25 13.94 3.45 -3.01
CA GLU A 25 12.95 2.35 -3.07
C GLU A 25 13.07 1.36 -1.90
N ASP A 26 14.02 1.56 -1.00
CA ASP A 26 14.33 0.64 0.08
C ASP A 26 13.54 0.98 1.36
N ASP A 27 12.55 0.16 1.68
CA ASP A 27 11.72 0.30 2.89
C ASP A 27 12.53 0.16 4.20
N ILE A 28 13.69 -0.51 4.14
CA ILE A 28 14.55 -0.76 5.30
C ILE A 28 15.17 0.54 5.79
N SER A 29 15.69 1.37 4.87
CA SER A 29 16.37 2.63 5.20
C SER A 29 15.46 3.64 5.91
N LEU A 30 14.14 3.61 5.66
CA LEU A 30 13.21 4.46 6.39
C LEU A 30 12.96 3.99 7.81
N GLN A 31 12.80 2.70 8.02
CA GLN A 31 12.57 2.13 9.35
C GLN A 31 13.80 2.35 10.24
N GLU A 32 14.99 2.20 9.67
CA GLU A 32 16.25 2.51 10.36
C GLU A 32 16.32 4.00 10.70
N TRP A 33 16.02 4.89 9.78
CA TRP A 33 15.98 6.32 10.04
C TRP A 33 14.95 6.70 11.11
N ILE A 34 13.75 6.13 11.07
CA ILE A 34 12.75 6.32 12.12
C ILE A 34 13.32 5.90 13.48
N ASN A 35 14.04 4.80 13.53
CA ASN A 35 14.61 4.29 14.77
C ASN A 35 15.82 5.11 15.27
N GLU A 36 16.64 5.64 14.37
CA GLU A 36 17.86 6.36 14.70
C GLU A 36 17.64 7.86 14.95
N THR A 37 16.82 8.51 14.11
CA THR A 37 16.64 9.98 14.12
C THR A 37 15.53 10.42 15.06
N ILE A 38 14.55 9.54 15.29
CA ILE A 38 13.43 9.84 16.18
C ILE A 38 13.74 9.27 17.56
N ASN A 39 14.22 10.12 18.47
CA ASN A 39 14.46 9.74 19.85
C ASN A 39 13.38 8.79 20.38
N LYS A 40 13.81 7.68 20.99
CA LYS A 40 12.90 6.74 21.65
C LYS A 40 11.95 7.53 22.54
N ILE A 41 10.67 7.35 22.29
CA ILE A 41 9.65 7.97 23.14
C ILE A 41 9.49 7.08 24.35
N GLU A 42 9.79 7.63 25.53
CA GLU A 42 9.61 6.96 26.82
C GLU A 42 8.13 7.00 27.23
N GLY A 43 7.26 6.42 26.53
CA GLY A 43 5.82 6.47 26.82
C GLY A 43 5.11 5.22 26.35
N ASN A 44 5.60 4.09 26.76
CA ASN A 44 5.04 2.81 26.35
C ASN A 44 3.70 2.55 27.01
N CYS A 45 2.62 2.40 26.26
CA CYS A 45 1.27 2.19 26.77
C CYS A 45 1.16 0.99 27.71
N TRP A 46 1.94 -0.06 27.48
CA TRP A 46 1.96 -1.25 28.35
C TRP A 46 2.52 -0.96 29.75
N ASN A 47 3.46 -0.05 29.89
CA ASN A 47 3.95 0.38 31.19
C ASN A 47 2.93 1.29 31.88
N LYS A 48 2.39 2.27 31.15
CA LYS A 48 1.44 3.24 31.71
C LYS A 48 0.13 2.58 32.16
N HIS A 49 -0.41 1.68 31.35
CA HIS A 49 -1.67 1.00 31.64
C HIS A 49 -1.49 -0.39 32.25
N GLN A 50 -0.26 -0.78 32.64
CA GLN A 50 0.08 -2.11 33.17
C GLN A 50 -0.50 -3.26 32.29
N CYS A 51 -0.46 -3.07 30.99
CA CYS A 51 -1.04 -3.98 30.01
C CYS A 51 -0.06 -5.10 29.65
N ASN A 52 -0.50 -6.36 29.80
CA ASN A 52 0.29 -7.55 29.47
C ASN A 52 -0.21 -8.28 28.22
N ASN A 53 -0.88 -7.58 27.31
CA ASN A 53 -1.44 -8.19 26.10
C ASN A 53 -0.36 -8.48 25.06
N LEU A 54 0.13 -9.72 25.05
CA LEU A 54 1.16 -10.21 24.12
C LEU A 54 0.69 -10.23 22.66
N GLY A 55 -0.61 -10.26 22.39
CA GLY A 55 -1.18 -10.23 21.05
C GLY A 55 -1.26 -8.81 20.44
N CYS A 56 -0.94 -7.78 21.21
CA CYS A 56 -0.94 -6.41 20.73
C CYS A 56 0.35 -6.09 19.95
N PRO A 57 0.30 -5.67 18.68
CA PRO A 57 1.49 -5.40 17.88
C PRO A 57 2.34 -4.23 18.42
N ALA A 58 1.78 -3.38 19.30
CA ALA A 58 2.53 -2.33 19.97
C ALA A 58 3.20 -2.80 21.28
N TYR A 59 2.88 -4.00 21.76
CA TYR A 59 3.44 -4.49 23.04
C TYR A 59 4.95 -4.72 22.91
N LYS A 60 5.73 -4.04 23.73
CA LYS A 60 7.22 -4.06 23.70
C LYS A 60 7.83 -3.67 22.35
N ASN A 61 7.10 -2.90 21.54
CA ASN A 61 7.65 -2.38 20.28
C ASN A 61 8.72 -1.31 20.58
N GLU A 62 9.87 -1.44 19.94
CA GLU A 62 11.05 -0.61 20.22
C GLU A 62 10.87 0.87 19.90
N CYS A 63 10.05 1.23 18.91
CA CYS A 63 9.83 2.63 18.54
C CYS A 63 8.94 3.40 19.52
N GLY A 64 8.22 2.70 20.40
CA GLY A 64 7.35 3.31 21.42
C GLY A 64 6.16 4.10 20.87
N ARG A 65 5.97 4.17 19.55
CA ARG A 65 4.92 4.94 18.89
C ARG A 65 3.72 4.08 18.52
N CYS A 66 2.97 3.65 19.53
CA CYS A 66 1.80 2.80 19.31
C CYS A 66 0.77 3.43 18.35
N TRP A 67 0.72 4.76 18.22
CA TRP A 67 -0.18 5.48 17.33
C TRP A 67 0.15 5.31 15.84
N LEU A 68 1.38 4.90 15.49
CA LEU A 68 1.77 4.58 14.12
C LEU A 68 1.49 3.12 13.74
N ILE A 69 1.19 2.26 14.71
CA ILE A 69 1.03 0.82 14.50
C ILE A 69 -0.46 0.48 14.36
N ALA A 70 -0.85 -0.08 13.22
CA ALA A 70 -2.22 -0.57 13.00
C ALA A 70 -2.53 -1.79 13.88
N GLY A 71 -3.81 -2.06 14.14
CA GLY A 71 -4.26 -3.25 14.83
C GLY A 71 -3.94 -3.31 16.33
N THR A 72 -3.50 -2.21 16.96
CA THR A 72 -3.26 -2.19 18.40
C THR A 72 -4.53 -2.44 19.21
N MET A 73 -4.40 -3.03 20.40
CA MET A 73 -5.53 -3.46 21.23
C MET A 73 -5.80 -2.47 22.38
N CYS A 74 -6.00 -1.20 22.05
CA CYS A 74 -6.26 -0.16 23.04
C CYS A 74 -7.65 -0.35 23.68
N GLY A 75 -7.72 -0.31 25.03
CA GLY A 75 -8.96 -0.52 25.76
C GLY A 75 -9.61 -1.90 25.55
N GLY A 76 -8.83 -2.92 25.21
CA GLY A 76 -9.31 -4.29 25.00
C GLY A 76 -10.00 -4.54 23.67
N LYS A 77 -10.02 -3.57 22.75
CA LYS A 77 -10.58 -3.69 21.41
C LYS A 77 -9.49 -3.48 20.37
N THR A 78 -9.50 -4.30 19.29
CA THR A 78 -8.59 -4.11 18.17
C THR A 78 -8.92 -2.80 17.46
N SER A 79 -7.97 -1.86 17.46
CA SER A 79 -8.06 -0.65 16.66
C SER A 79 -7.90 -1.03 15.19
N GLY A 80 -8.77 -0.59 14.33
CA GLY A 80 -8.73 -0.90 12.90
C GLY A 80 -7.47 -0.38 12.19
N THR A 81 -7.63 0.10 10.97
CA THR A 81 -6.54 0.68 10.18
C THR A 81 -5.92 1.89 10.87
N PHE A 82 -4.68 2.20 10.51
CA PHE A 82 -3.95 3.37 11.01
C PHE A 82 -4.80 4.66 10.96
N ILE A 83 -5.45 4.94 9.85
CA ILE A 83 -6.25 6.17 9.65
C ILE A 83 -7.43 6.24 10.64
N LYS A 84 -8.14 5.13 10.85
CA LYS A 84 -9.29 5.09 11.78
C LYS A 84 -8.88 5.27 13.23
N LYS A 85 -7.70 4.80 13.57
CA LYS A 85 -7.15 4.84 14.92
C LYS A 85 -6.55 6.20 15.26
N TYR A 86 -5.85 6.84 14.32
CA TYR A 86 -4.98 7.97 14.59
C TYR A 86 -5.70 9.15 15.26
N GLY A 87 -6.94 9.45 14.86
CA GLY A 87 -7.75 10.47 15.52
C GLY A 87 -7.92 10.24 17.02
N SER A 88 -8.27 9.02 17.41
CA SER A 88 -8.39 8.65 18.83
C SER A 88 -7.05 8.68 19.58
N CYS A 89 -5.94 8.42 18.88
CA CYS A 89 -4.62 8.46 19.49
C CYS A 89 -4.18 9.88 19.86
N LEU A 90 -4.61 10.90 19.13
CA LEU A 90 -4.29 12.30 19.44
C LEU A 90 -4.88 12.75 20.80
N GLU A 91 -5.98 12.12 21.22
CA GLU A 91 -6.65 12.38 22.51
C GLU A 91 -6.19 11.41 23.61
N CYS A 92 -5.28 10.48 23.29
CA CYS A 92 -4.80 9.48 24.22
C CYS A 92 -3.78 10.07 25.19
N ASP A 93 -3.91 9.68 26.47
CA ASP A 93 -3.00 10.10 27.53
C ASP A 93 -1.55 9.62 27.32
N VAL A 94 -1.35 8.47 26.67
CA VAL A 94 -0.01 7.99 26.28
C VAL A 94 0.63 8.91 25.24
N TYR A 95 -0.16 9.37 24.27
CA TYR A 95 0.30 10.33 23.27
C TYR A 95 0.60 11.69 23.90
N ALA A 96 -0.30 12.18 24.74
CA ALA A 96 -0.15 13.47 25.42
C ALA A 96 1.12 13.52 26.28
N ASP A 97 1.39 12.47 27.05
CA ASP A 97 2.60 12.39 27.89
C ASP A 97 3.88 12.29 27.03
N ALA A 98 3.83 11.48 25.96
CA ALA A 98 4.99 11.27 25.11
C ALA A 98 5.40 12.53 24.32
N ILE A 99 4.42 13.31 23.86
CA ILE A 99 4.64 14.48 23.02
C ILE A 99 4.75 15.76 23.84
N GLY A 100 3.97 15.88 24.92
CA GLY A 100 3.90 17.08 25.74
C GLY A 100 3.33 18.29 24.99
N ASP A 101 3.63 19.50 25.50
CA ASP A 101 3.11 20.75 24.94
C ASP A 101 4.05 21.45 23.93
N ASP A 102 5.19 20.82 23.60
CA ASP A 102 6.13 21.37 22.63
C ASP A 102 5.53 21.35 21.21
N LYS A 103 5.28 22.54 20.67
CA LYS A 103 4.67 22.71 19.34
C LYS A 103 5.51 22.12 18.21
N VAL A 104 6.83 22.19 18.32
CA VAL A 104 7.75 21.63 17.29
C VAL A 104 7.68 20.12 17.31
N ARG A 105 7.64 19.50 18.51
CA ARG A 105 7.48 18.06 18.65
C ARG A 105 6.12 17.59 18.12
N LYS A 106 5.03 18.31 18.44
CA LYS A 106 3.70 18.03 17.86
C LYS A 106 3.71 18.08 16.33
N LEU A 107 4.32 19.11 15.76
CA LEU A 107 4.45 19.21 14.30
C LEU A 107 5.27 18.07 13.71
N LYS A 108 6.40 17.72 14.31
CA LYS A 108 7.23 16.58 13.87
C LYS A 108 6.44 15.28 13.84
N GLU A 109 5.70 14.96 14.90
CA GLU A 109 4.89 13.73 14.94
C GLU A 109 3.73 13.73 13.92
N LEU A 110 3.11 14.88 13.65
CA LEU A 110 2.09 15.01 12.62
C LEU A 110 2.68 14.76 11.22
N VAL A 111 3.85 15.30 10.93
CA VAL A 111 4.55 15.07 9.66
C VAL A 111 4.91 13.59 9.50
N ILE A 112 5.45 12.95 10.53
CA ILE A 112 5.77 11.52 10.52
C ILE A 112 4.51 10.69 10.25
N ALA A 113 3.41 11.00 10.92
CA ALA A 113 2.15 10.30 10.71
C ALA A 113 1.59 10.50 9.29
N LEU A 114 1.72 11.70 8.72
CA LEU A 114 1.32 11.98 7.35
C LEU A 114 2.11 11.13 6.35
N ILE A 115 3.42 11.09 6.51
CA ILE A 115 4.30 10.33 5.62
C ILE A 115 4.04 8.83 5.75
N HIS A 116 3.87 8.32 6.96
CA HIS A 116 3.48 6.93 7.17
C HIS A 116 2.15 6.61 6.46
N SER A 117 1.16 7.49 6.56
CA SER A 117 -0.11 7.36 5.85
C SER A 117 0.04 7.33 4.32
N LEU A 118 0.89 8.20 3.77
CA LEU A 118 1.16 8.24 2.33
C LEU A 118 1.84 6.96 1.85
N ARG A 119 2.81 6.42 2.59
CA ARG A 119 3.46 5.16 2.25
C ARG A 119 2.51 3.97 2.27
N LEU A 120 1.64 3.88 3.28
CA LEU A 120 0.62 2.84 3.31
C LEU A 120 -0.31 2.90 2.10
N LYS A 121 -0.69 4.11 1.67
CA LYS A 121 -1.50 4.29 0.46
C LYS A 121 -0.74 3.94 -0.81
N GLN A 122 0.53 4.31 -0.89
CA GLN A 122 1.39 3.97 -2.03
C GLN A 122 1.59 2.46 -2.16
N ALA A 123 1.85 1.75 -1.05
CA ALA A 123 1.97 0.30 -1.02
C ALA A 123 0.67 -0.38 -1.49
N ALA A 124 -0.48 0.05 -0.97
CA ALA A 124 -1.78 -0.48 -1.37
C ALA A 124 -2.09 -0.20 -2.86
N LEU A 125 -1.71 0.97 -3.38
CA LEU A 125 -1.86 1.30 -4.80
C LEU A 125 -0.95 0.43 -5.68
N LYS A 126 0.31 0.22 -5.27
CA LYS A 126 1.26 -0.64 -5.98
C LYS A 126 0.76 -2.08 -6.03
N GLU A 127 0.22 -2.60 -4.92
CA GLU A 127 -0.41 -3.92 -4.85
C GLU A 127 -1.60 -4.01 -5.80
N ALA A 128 -2.55 -3.08 -5.73
CA ALA A 128 -3.71 -3.04 -6.62
C ALA A 128 -3.32 -2.95 -8.10
N LEU A 129 -2.30 -2.16 -8.46
CA LEU A 129 -1.78 -2.06 -9.83
C LEU A 129 -1.12 -3.37 -10.28
N SER A 130 -0.48 -4.12 -9.38
CA SER A 130 0.12 -5.41 -9.71
C SER A 130 -0.91 -6.50 -10.01
N GLU A 131 -2.11 -6.36 -9.47
CA GLU A 131 -3.23 -7.28 -9.72
C GLU A 131 -3.91 -7.01 -11.07
N VAL A 132 -3.69 -5.83 -11.67
CA VAL A 132 -4.28 -5.49 -12.98
C VAL A 132 -3.57 -6.27 -14.07
N LYS A 133 -4.23 -7.29 -14.59
CA LYS A 133 -3.76 -8.08 -15.73
C LYS A 133 -3.95 -7.28 -17.02
N THR A 134 -2.87 -6.75 -17.56
CA THR A 134 -2.88 -6.03 -18.84
C THR A 134 -2.07 -6.76 -19.89
N LEU A 135 -2.67 -6.97 -21.06
CA LEU A 135 -1.93 -7.46 -22.22
C LEU A 135 -1.11 -6.31 -22.79
N SER A 136 0.21 -6.46 -22.81
CA SER A 136 1.12 -5.45 -23.35
C SER A 136 2.18 -6.10 -24.26
N GLY A 137 2.62 -5.35 -25.28
CA GLY A 137 3.66 -5.80 -26.18
C GLY A 137 3.18 -6.69 -27.33
N PHE A 138 4.12 -7.40 -27.98
CA PHE A 138 3.85 -8.30 -29.10
C PHE A 138 3.54 -9.70 -28.59
N LEU A 139 2.37 -10.23 -28.96
CA LEU A 139 2.01 -11.61 -28.66
C LEU A 139 2.50 -12.51 -29.81
N PRO A 140 3.40 -13.46 -29.57
CA PRO A 140 3.89 -14.38 -30.58
C PRO A 140 2.78 -15.38 -30.94
N ILE A 141 2.15 -15.21 -32.12
CA ILE A 141 1.11 -16.10 -32.59
C ILE A 141 1.61 -17.01 -33.72
N CYS A 142 1.12 -18.24 -33.76
CA CYS A 142 1.37 -19.16 -34.86
C CYS A 142 0.69 -18.65 -36.11
N ALA A 143 1.43 -18.54 -37.20
CA ALA A 143 0.88 -18.09 -38.50
C ALA A 143 -0.22 -19.02 -39.04
N SER A 144 -0.17 -20.33 -38.75
CA SER A 144 -1.11 -21.33 -39.21
C SER A 144 -2.32 -21.50 -38.29
N CYS A 145 -2.11 -21.94 -37.02
CA CYS A 145 -3.21 -22.30 -36.12
C CYS A 145 -3.65 -21.19 -35.19
N LYS A 146 -2.95 -20.01 -35.20
CA LYS A 146 -3.24 -18.84 -34.38
C LYS A 146 -3.08 -19.03 -32.87
N ASN A 147 -2.53 -20.14 -32.41
CA ASN A 147 -2.17 -20.28 -30.99
C ASN A 147 -1.13 -19.25 -30.58
N ILE A 148 -1.20 -18.80 -29.35
CA ILE A 148 -0.24 -17.87 -28.71
C ILE A 148 0.81 -18.68 -27.95
N ARG A 149 2.08 -18.29 -28.08
CA ARG A 149 3.17 -18.86 -27.29
C ARG A 149 3.33 -18.06 -26.00
N ASP A 150 3.20 -18.73 -24.86
CA ASP A 150 3.45 -18.12 -23.54
C ASP A 150 4.95 -17.95 -23.22
N ASP A 151 5.26 -17.29 -22.11
CA ASP A 151 6.63 -17.04 -21.66
C ASP A 151 7.41 -18.31 -21.30
N LYS A 152 6.69 -19.43 -21.06
CA LYS A 152 7.28 -20.75 -20.78
C LYS A 152 7.54 -21.53 -22.07
N GLY A 153 7.10 -20.99 -23.22
CA GLY A 153 7.30 -21.60 -24.55
C GLY A 153 6.17 -22.53 -24.97
N TYR A 154 5.07 -22.66 -24.25
CA TYR A 154 3.91 -23.48 -24.61
C TYR A 154 2.95 -22.72 -25.52
N TRP A 155 2.29 -23.46 -26.42
CA TRP A 155 1.32 -22.92 -27.34
C TRP A 155 -0.10 -23.12 -26.81
N ASN A 156 -0.81 -22.02 -26.55
CA ASN A 156 -2.15 -21.99 -25.99
C ASN A 156 -3.15 -21.42 -27.01
N GLN A 157 -4.41 -21.80 -26.89
CA GLN A 157 -5.49 -21.15 -27.66
C GLN A 157 -5.59 -19.68 -27.26
N ILE A 158 -5.89 -18.80 -28.21
CA ILE A 158 -5.92 -17.36 -28.00
C ILE A 158 -6.90 -16.96 -26.89
N GLU A 159 -8.08 -17.63 -26.85
CA GLU A 159 -9.11 -17.37 -25.84
C GLU A 159 -8.65 -17.74 -24.45
N THR A 160 -7.94 -18.87 -24.32
CA THR A 160 -7.37 -19.31 -23.03
C THR A 160 -6.31 -18.35 -22.56
N TYR A 161 -5.39 -17.98 -23.43
CA TYR A 161 -4.31 -17.06 -23.11
C TYR A 161 -4.83 -15.69 -22.68
N ILE A 162 -5.78 -15.12 -23.43
CA ILE A 162 -6.35 -13.79 -23.11
C ILE A 162 -7.13 -13.83 -21.78
N ARG A 163 -7.91 -14.89 -21.52
CA ARG A 163 -8.62 -15.06 -20.24
C ARG A 163 -7.69 -15.13 -19.04
N GLU A 164 -6.53 -15.77 -19.20
CA GLU A 164 -5.55 -15.89 -18.10
C GLU A 164 -4.75 -14.61 -17.85
N HIS A 165 -4.64 -13.74 -18.89
CA HIS A 165 -3.79 -12.55 -18.85
C HIS A 165 -4.57 -11.22 -18.92
N SER A 166 -5.90 -11.27 -18.86
CA SER A 166 -6.76 -10.07 -18.84
C SER A 166 -8.09 -10.39 -18.17
N GLU A 167 -8.90 -9.37 -17.93
CA GLU A 167 -10.29 -9.49 -17.46
C GLU A 167 -11.29 -9.73 -18.60
N ALA A 168 -10.79 -10.00 -19.83
CA ALA A 168 -11.65 -10.21 -21.00
C ALA A 168 -12.28 -11.61 -20.98
N GLU A 169 -13.59 -11.67 -21.22
CA GLU A 169 -14.35 -12.90 -21.45
C GLU A 169 -14.77 -13.02 -22.91
N PHE A 170 -14.81 -14.25 -23.43
CA PHE A 170 -15.22 -14.52 -24.79
C PHE A 170 -16.65 -15.02 -24.84
N SER A 171 -17.49 -14.35 -25.64
CA SER A 171 -18.77 -14.87 -26.10
C SER A 171 -18.65 -15.38 -27.51
N HIS A 172 -19.27 -16.51 -27.83
CA HIS A 172 -19.22 -17.08 -29.16
C HIS A 172 -20.40 -16.58 -30.03
N GLY A 173 -20.07 -16.16 -31.22
CA GLY A 173 -21.05 -15.74 -32.23
C GLY A 173 -20.57 -16.17 -33.63
N ILE A 174 -21.44 -16.05 -34.61
CA ILE A 174 -21.12 -16.32 -35.99
C ILE A 174 -21.19 -15.00 -36.76
N CYS A 175 -20.10 -14.60 -37.41
CA CYS A 175 -20.12 -13.41 -38.25
C CYS A 175 -20.95 -13.66 -39.55
N PRO A 176 -21.46 -12.58 -40.17
CA PRO A 176 -22.33 -12.74 -41.37
C PRO A 176 -21.67 -13.50 -42.53
N GLU A 177 -20.37 -13.39 -42.70
CA GLU A 177 -19.64 -14.12 -43.74
C GLU A 177 -19.58 -15.62 -43.44
N CYS A 178 -19.29 -16.00 -42.19
CA CYS A 178 -19.32 -17.40 -41.77
C CYS A 178 -20.74 -17.99 -41.79
N ALA A 179 -21.73 -17.19 -41.38
CA ALA A 179 -23.14 -17.60 -41.44
C ALA A 179 -23.56 -17.94 -42.86
N ARG A 180 -23.18 -17.13 -43.87
CA ARG A 180 -23.47 -17.41 -45.29
C ARG A 180 -22.78 -18.66 -45.76
N LYS A 181 -21.56 -18.96 -45.30
CA LYS A 181 -20.81 -20.16 -45.72
C LYS A 181 -21.32 -21.43 -45.05
N LEU A 182 -21.68 -21.38 -43.78
CA LEU A 182 -22.05 -22.56 -43.00
C LEU A 182 -23.56 -22.86 -43.04
N TYR A 183 -24.37 -21.83 -43.22
CA TYR A 183 -25.83 -21.89 -43.11
C TYR A 183 -26.49 -21.07 -44.23
N PRO A 184 -26.18 -21.32 -45.52
CA PRO A 184 -26.70 -20.54 -46.67
C PRO A 184 -28.23 -20.51 -46.68
N GLU A 185 -28.88 -21.62 -46.32
CA GLU A 185 -30.34 -21.76 -46.32
C GLU A 185 -31.08 -20.83 -45.31
N PHE A 186 -30.37 -20.27 -44.34
CA PHE A 186 -30.96 -19.35 -43.33
C PHE A 186 -30.65 -17.88 -43.62
N VAL A 187 -29.66 -17.57 -44.46
CA VAL A 187 -29.23 -16.19 -44.73
C VAL A 187 -29.92 -15.60 -45.94
N ASP A 188 -30.29 -16.40 -46.95
CA ASP A 188 -30.88 -15.93 -48.22
C ASP A 188 -32.38 -15.65 -48.15
N LYS A 189 -33.02 -15.67 -46.96
CA LYS A 189 -34.48 -15.46 -46.81
C LYS A 189 -34.88 -14.08 -46.34
N ASN A 190 -33.94 -13.12 -46.12
CA ASN A 190 -34.24 -11.80 -45.59
C ASN A 190 -33.59 -10.64 -46.34
N GLU A 191 -33.33 -10.74 -47.66
CA GLU A 191 -33.13 -9.59 -48.54
C GLU A 191 -34.35 -9.35 -49.43
#